data_364e241fc25d73796b6204f5ccafffb6
#
_entry.id   364e241fc25d73796b6204f5ccafffb6
#
_cell.length_a   1.000
_cell.length_b   1.000
_cell.length_c   1.000
_cell.angle_alpha   90.00
_cell.angle_beta   90.00
_cell.angle_gamma   90.00
#
_symmetry.space_group_name_H-M   'P 1'
#
loop_
_entity.id
_entity.type
_entity.pdbx_description
1 polymer ?
#
loop_
_entity_poly.entity_id
_entity_poly.type
_entity_poly.pdbx_seq_one_letter_code
_entity_poly.pdbx_strand_id
1 'polypeptide(L)'
;HDALPICMLFANIHEEALDTLTAMRTMGSVPFCSRFRLIDFPLSNLVESGVTKIGVVTNSNFRSLMDHIGTGKPWDLSRKSDGLFLLPPFSAGSANMWGNRIDAIYVNINFLHQSHQTYVLMADCNNVMNINYSSLFDAHEKSGADITIVGVKSKMPKNIGSVLCFDKVEADGRIMEMSLDRDSDEEVFYSCNIMIMKKYLLETLIQTAHSKNEISYQRNIIMSNIKNLKIHAYDATNCFVG
;
A
#
# COMPACT_ATOMS: atom_id res chain seq x y z
N HIS A 1 -18.62 -11.80 6.78
CA HIS A 1 -17.69 -10.77 7.30
C HIS A 1 -16.23 -11.24 7.37
N ASP A 2 -15.95 -12.53 7.20
CA ASP A 2 -14.56 -13.07 7.19
C ASP A 2 -13.84 -12.91 5.83
N ALA A 3 -14.48 -12.28 4.85
CA ALA A 3 -13.95 -12.17 3.49
C ALA A 3 -13.08 -10.92 3.26
N LEU A 4 -13.22 -9.86 4.07
CA LEU A 4 -12.48 -8.61 3.86
C LEU A 4 -10.98 -8.78 4.18
N PRO A 5 -10.09 -8.08 3.44
CA PRO A 5 -8.66 -8.24 3.59
C PRO A 5 -8.14 -7.67 4.92
N ILE A 6 -6.99 -8.20 5.37
CA ILE A 6 -6.12 -7.48 6.30
C ILE A 6 -5.39 -6.37 5.55
N CYS A 7 -5.18 -5.21 6.17
CA CYS A 7 -4.45 -4.12 5.53
C CYS A 7 -3.06 -3.92 6.11
N MET A 8 -2.07 -3.72 5.24
CA MET A 8 -0.76 -3.14 5.56
C MET A 8 -0.70 -1.73 4.96
N LEU A 9 -0.70 -0.73 5.82
CA LEU A 9 -0.68 0.69 5.44
C LEU A 9 0.72 1.25 5.68
N PHE A 10 1.40 1.70 4.62
CA PHE A 10 2.78 2.18 4.67
C PHE A 10 2.83 3.68 4.93
N ALA A 11 3.40 4.08 6.07
CA ALA A 11 3.45 5.46 6.52
C ALA A 11 4.76 6.19 6.17
N ASN A 12 5.82 5.46 5.79
CA ASN A 12 7.17 5.96 5.53
C ASN A 12 7.65 5.73 4.08
N ILE A 13 6.74 5.81 3.10
CA ILE A 13 7.09 5.66 1.70
C ILE A 13 7.06 7.03 1.01
N HIS A 14 7.99 7.24 0.08
CA HIS A 14 8.12 8.48 -0.71
C HIS A 14 8.38 9.75 0.11
N GLU A 15 9.04 9.62 1.27
CA GLU A 15 9.34 10.76 2.16
C GLU A 15 10.18 11.84 1.46
N GLU A 16 11.02 11.46 0.52
CA GLU A 16 11.87 12.36 -0.28
C GLU A 16 11.06 13.36 -1.13
N ALA A 17 9.82 13.00 -1.49
CA ALA A 17 8.95 13.85 -2.30
C ALA A 17 8.53 15.14 -1.58
N LEU A 18 8.50 15.14 -0.25
CA LEU A 18 8.08 16.29 0.57
C LEU A 18 9.22 16.94 1.37
N ASP A 19 10.47 16.49 1.16
CA ASP A 19 11.71 17.05 1.69
C ASP A 19 11.59 17.55 3.16
N THR A 20 11.54 18.86 3.37
CA THR A 20 11.50 19.46 4.72
C THR A 20 10.29 19.07 5.55
N LEU A 21 9.15 18.74 4.93
CA LEU A 21 7.94 18.33 5.64
C LEU A 21 8.08 16.94 6.28
N THR A 22 8.91 16.08 5.72
CA THR A 22 9.17 14.72 6.20
C THR A 22 10.49 14.56 6.94
N ALA A 23 11.30 15.62 7.04
CA ALA A 23 12.58 15.58 7.74
C ALA A 23 12.51 15.09 9.19
N MET A 24 11.42 15.42 9.90
CA MET A 24 11.21 15.09 11.33
C MET A 24 9.92 14.28 11.58
N ARG A 25 9.27 13.79 10.53
CA ARG A 25 8.01 13.05 10.64
C ARG A 25 7.79 12.13 9.45
N THR A 26 6.97 11.12 9.64
CA THR A 26 6.55 10.20 8.57
C THR A 26 5.66 10.90 7.55
N MET A 27 5.64 10.41 6.31
CA MET A 27 4.69 10.86 5.27
C MET A 27 3.25 10.85 5.78
N GLY A 28 2.82 9.77 6.43
CA GLY A 28 1.46 9.63 6.97
C GLY A 28 1.09 10.67 8.02
N SER A 29 2.07 11.27 8.71
CA SER A 29 1.83 12.29 9.73
C SER A 29 1.91 13.73 9.22
N VAL A 30 2.12 13.94 7.91
CA VAL A 30 2.13 15.26 7.30
C VAL A 30 0.74 15.90 7.41
N PRO A 31 0.64 17.14 7.95
CA PRO A 31 -0.63 17.86 8.02
C PRO A 31 -1.20 18.15 6.63
N PHE A 32 -2.50 17.96 6.49
CA PHE A 32 -3.24 18.24 5.27
C PHE A 32 -4.60 18.87 5.60
N CYS A 33 -5.00 19.90 4.84
CA CYS A 33 -6.28 20.59 5.04
C CYS A 33 -6.52 21.00 6.51
N SER A 34 -5.55 21.69 7.11
CA SER A 34 -5.60 22.29 8.46
C SER A 34 -5.51 21.28 9.62
N ARG A 35 -6.49 20.41 9.83
CA ARG A 35 -6.56 19.53 11.01
C ARG A 35 -6.31 18.04 10.72
N PHE A 36 -6.34 17.65 9.46
CA PHE A 36 -6.12 16.28 9.04
C PHE A 36 -4.64 16.00 8.83
N ARG A 37 -4.30 14.72 8.77
CA ARG A 37 -3.01 14.22 8.30
C ARG A 37 -3.24 13.27 7.14
N LEU A 38 -2.24 13.06 6.31
CA LEU A 38 -2.38 12.20 5.11
C LEU A 38 -2.91 10.81 5.44
N ILE A 39 -2.51 10.23 6.58
CA ILE A 39 -2.99 8.90 7.01
C ILE A 39 -4.49 8.84 7.31
N ASP A 40 -5.13 9.96 7.63
CA ASP A 40 -6.55 9.98 7.98
C ASP A 40 -7.44 9.55 6.80
N PHE A 41 -7.03 9.87 5.58
CA PHE A 41 -7.77 9.51 4.36
C PHE A 41 -7.81 8.00 4.12
N PRO A 42 -6.68 7.27 4.00
CA PRO A 42 -6.72 5.83 3.82
C PRO A 42 -7.34 5.10 5.03
N LEU A 43 -7.11 5.56 6.28
CA LEU A 43 -7.76 4.95 7.44
C LEU A 43 -9.27 5.07 7.39
N SER A 44 -9.81 6.26 7.03
CA SER A 44 -11.25 6.46 6.90
C SER A 44 -11.84 5.59 5.79
N ASN A 45 -11.22 5.56 4.61
CA ASN A 45 -11.66 4.70 3.50
C ASN A 45 -11.66 3.21 3.88
N LEU A 46 -10.63 2.74 4.60
CA LEU A 46 -10.53 1.35 5.06
C LEU A 46 -11.68 1.00 6.00
N VAL A 47 -11.94 1.84 6.99
CA VAL A 47 -12.98 1.60 7.99
C VAL A 47 -14.37 1.69 7.37
N GLU A 48 -14.64 2.68 6.53
CA GLU A 48 -15.90 2.79 5.78
C GLU A 48 -16.15 1.60 4.86
N SER A 49 -15.08 0.98 4.36
CA SER A 49 -15.15 -0.26 3.58
C SER A 49 -15.26 -1.53 4.43
N GLY A 50 -15.28 -1.40 5.76
CA GLY A 50 -15.42 -2.52 6.69
C GLY A 50 -14.13 -3.27 7.00
N VAL A 51 -12.96 -2.76 6.61
CA VAL A 51 -11.65 -3.34 6.95
C VAL A 51 -11.35 -3.04 8.42
N THR A 52 -11.22 -4.09 9.22
CA THR A 52 -11.12 -3.96 10.69
C THR A 52 -9.74 -4.25 11.26
N LYS A 53 -8.85 -4.90 10.50
CA LYS A 53 -7.49 -5.22 10.93
C LYS A 53 -6.47 -4.50 10.05
N ILE A 54 -5.81 -3.49 10.63
CA ILE A 54 -4.92 -2.59 9.91
C ILE A 54 -3.58 -2.53 10.64
N GLY A 55 -2.50 -2.91 9.96
CA GLY A 55 -1.13 -2.73 10.39
C GLY A 55 -0.52 -1.50 9.75
N VAL A 56 -0.15 -0.50 10.54
CA VAL A 56 0.54 0.69 10.08
C VAL A 56 2.04 0.43 10.13
N VAL A 57 2.63 0.22 8.96
CA VAL A 57 4.07 -0.03 8.82
C VAL A 57 4.81 1.28 8.90
N THR A 58 5.75 1.37 9.85
CA THR A 58 6.54 2.58 10.10
C THR A 58 8.04 2.28 10.08
N ASN A 59 8.83 3.30 9.83
CA ASN A 59 10.29 3.23 9.87
C ASN A 59 10.84 4.24 10.89
N SER A 60 11.46 5.32 10.44
CA SER A 60 11.96 6.41 11.29
C SER A 60 10.87 7.45 11.59
N ASN A 61 11.15 8.33 12.56
CA ASN A 61 10.37 9.54 12.84
C ASN A 61 8.86 9.33 13.09
N PHE A 62 8.44 8.15 13.56
CA PHE A 62 7.03 7.77 13.69
C PHE A 62 6.34 8.29 14.96
N ARG A 63 7.02 9.01 15.85
CA ARG A 63 6.45 9.50 17.11
C ARG A 63 5.20 10.36 16.89
N SER A 64 5.30 11.33 15.98
CA SER A 64 4.18 12.22 15.65
C SER A 64 2.99 11.46 15.02
N LEU A 65 3.27 10.39 14.28
CA LEU A 65 2.24 9.50 13.76
C LEU A 65 1.57 8.72 14.89
N MET A 66 2.35 8.12 15.78
CA MET A 66 1.86 7.36 16.94
C MET A 66 0.98 8.22 17.83
N ASP A 67 1.41 9.47 18.13
CA ASP A 67 0.64 10.40 18.95
C ASP A 67 -0.71 10.77 18.27
N HIS A 68 -0.74 10.84 16.93
CA HIS A 68 -1.95 11.18 16.18
C HIS A 68 -2.94 10.02 16.10
N ILE A 69 -2.47 8.83 15.71
CA ILE A 69 -3.37 7.68 15.54
C ILE A 69 -3.78 7.05 16.87
N GLY A 70 -2.95 7.19 17.91
CA GLY A 70 -3.20 6.65 19.26
C GLY A 70 -3.54 5.16 19.19
N THR A 71 -4.66 4.79 19.79
CA THR A 71 -5.18 3.40 19.76
C THR A 71 -6.15 3.14 18.59
N GLY A 72 -6.30 4.07 17.66
CA GLY A 72 -7.28 3.96 16.56
C GLY A 72 -8.73 4.27 16.98
N LYS A 73 -8.93 4.83 18.19
CA LYS A 73 -10.27 5.14 18.72
C LYS A 73 -11.11 6.05 17.81
N PRO A 74 -10.57 7.08 17.14
CA PRO A 74 -11.33 7.92 16.21
C PRO A 74 -11.96 7.15 15.03
N TRP A 75 -11.40 5.99 14.68
CA TRP A 75 -11.85 5.12 13.60
C TRP A 75 -12.54 3.84 14.10
N ASP A 76 -12.89 3.74 15.38
CA ASP A 76 -13.43 2.52 16.00
C ASP A 76 -12.53 1.27 15.81
N LEU A 77 -11.22 1.48 15.75
CA LEU A 77 -10.19 0.44 15.60
C LEU A 77 -9.52 0.04 16.92
N SER A 78 -10.03 0.50 18.06
CA SER A 78 -9.53 0.13 19.39
C SER A 78 -10.16 -1.20 19.85
N ARG A 79 -9.75 -2.32 19.22
CA ARG A 79 -10.33 -3.66 19.43
C ARG A 79 -9.27 -4.65 19.91
N LYS A 80 -9.69 -5.75 20.57
CA LYS A 80 -8.76 -6.74 21.16
C LYS A 80 -8.10 -7.67 20.13
N SER A 81 -8.86 -8.17 19.15
CA SER A 81 -8.38 -9.17 18.16
C SER A 81 -8.11 -8.57 16.78
N ASP A 82 -8.94 -7.61 16.39
CA ASP A 82 -8.77 -6.79 15.20
C ASP A 82 -8.45 -5.36 15.65
N GLY A 83 -8.28 -4.42 14.72
CA GLY A 83 -8.04 -3.03 15.04
C GLY A 83 -6.76 -2.49 14.42
N LEU A 84 -6.27 -1.41 15.01
CA LEU A 84 -5.07 -0.71 14.55
C LEU A 84 -3.82 -1.23 15.28
N PHE A 85 -2.85 -1.66 14.50
CA PHE A 85 -1.55 -2.14 14.98
C PHE A 85 -0.45 -1.24 14.43
N LEU A 86 0.37 -0.68 15.30
CA LEU A 86 1.60 -0.03 14.86
C LEU A 86 2.67 -1.10 14.67
N LEU A 87 3.28 -1.12 13.49
CA LEU A 87 4.33 -2.06 13.09
C LEU A 87 5.66 -1.30 12.96
N PRO A 88 6.38 -1.08 14.06
CA PRO A 88 7.65 -0.36 14.06
C PRO A 88 8.79 -1.23 13.49
N PRO A 89 9.95 -0.64 13.16
CA PRO A 89 11.06 -1.32 12.48
C PRO A 89 11.86 -2.27 13.39
N PHE A 90 11.29 -2.78 14.46
CA PHE A 90 11.99 -3.66 15.39
C PHE A 90 12.12 -5.07 14.83
N SER A 91 13.28 -5.42 14.31
CA SER A 91 13.67 -6.80 14.12
C SER A 91 14.50 -7.28 15.31
N ALA A 92 14.26 -8.51 15.75
CA ALA A 92 15.05 -9.11 16.81
C ALA A 92 16.54 -9.17 16.37
N GLY A 93 17.38 -8.33 16.94
CA GLY A 93 18.82 -8.40 16.81
C GLY A 93 19.53 -7.38 15.91
N SER A 94 18.83 -6.49 15.24
CA SER A 94 19.50 -5.37 14.54
C SER A 94 18.72 -4.07 14.72
N ALA A 95 19.46 -3.00 15.01
CA ALA A 95 18.94 -1.63 15.05
C ALA A 95 18.71 -1.06 13.63
N ASN A 96 18.65 -1.90 12.62
CA ASN A 96 18.57 -1.47 11.23
C ASN A 96 17.12 -1.24 10.83
N MET A 97 16.84 -0.02 10.48
CA MET A 97 15.64 0.37 9.75
C MET A 97 15.61 -0.40 8.41
N TRP A 98 14.43 -0.85 7.98
CA TRP A 98 14.31 -1.47 6.66
C TRP A 98 14.61 -0.44 5.55
N GLY A 99 15.36 -0.89 4.54
CA GLY A 99 15.80 -0.02 3.44
C GLY A 99 14.82 0.03 2.26
N ASN A 100 13.87 -0.91 2.19
CA ASN A 100 12.96 -1.05 1.07
C ASN A 100 11.64 -1.75 1.49
N ARG A 101 10.65 -1.76 0.60
CA ARG A 101 9.33 -2.35 0.88
C ARG A 101 9.38 -3.87 1.10
N ILE A 102 10.26 -4.59 0.42
CA ILE A 102 10.39 -6.05 0.59
C ILE A 102 10.81 -6.35 2.03
N ASP A 103 11.83 -5.66 2.54
CA ASP A 103 12.30 -5.81 3.92
C ASP A 103 11.23 -5.38 4.92
N ALA A 104 10.51 -4.29 4.63
CA ALA A 104 9.43 -3.80 5.49
C ALA A 104 8.32 -4.84 5.66
N ILE A 105 7.93 -5.54 4.60
CA ILE A 105 6.94 -6.61 4.65
C ILE A 105 7.53 -7.84 5.34
N TYR A 106 8.78 -8.21 5.02
CA TYR A 106 9.43 -9.39 5.57
C TYR A 106 9.58 -9.33 7.09
N VAL A 107 10.03 -8.20 7.65
CA VAL A 107 10.16 -8.05 9.11
C VAL A 107 8.82 -8.04 9.84
N ASN A 108 7.74 -7.68 9.15
CA ASN A 108 6.38 -7.65 9.69
C ASN A 108 5.52 -8.85 9.26
N ILE A 109 6.13 -9.91 8.71
CA ILE A 109 5.39 -11.05 8.15
C ILE A 109 4.54 -11.78 9.20
N ASN A 110 4.95 -11.74 10.45
CA ASN A 110 4.20 -12.33 11.56
C ASN A 110 2.83 -11.68 11.76
N PHE A 111 2.68 -10.39 11.44
CA PHE A 111 1.39 -9.72 11.46
C PHE A 111 0.41 -10.37 10.48
N LEU A 112 0.90 -10.79 9.31
CA LEU A 112 0.12 -11.54 8.33
C LEU A 112 -0.17 -12.96 8.82
N HIS A 113 0.84 -13.69 9.31
CA HIS A 113 0.71 -15.07 9.79
C HIS A 113 -0.32 -15.20 10.92
N GLN A 114 -0.37 -14.24 11.83
CA GLN A 114 -1.29 -14.25 12.97
C GLN A 114 -2.72 -13.83 12.60
N SER A 115 -2.99 -13.51 11.34
CA SER A 115 -4.31 -13.11 10.88
C SER A 115 -5.05 -14.29 10.22
N HIS A 116 -6.35 -14.32 10.36
CA HIS A 116 -7.21 -15.34 9.74
C HIS A 116 -7.71 -14.93 8.35
N GLN A 117 -7.54 -13.67 7.97
CA GLN A 117 -7.97 -13.16 6.66
C GLN A 117 -7.18 -13.85 5.52
N THR A 118 -7.86 -14.13 4.42
CA THR A 118 -7.29 -14.80 3.23
C THR A 118 -6.55 -13.81 2.32
N TYR A 119 -7.03 -12.57 2.28
CA TYR A 119 -6.50 -11.52 1.41
C TYR A 119 -5.77 -10.45 2.21
N VAL A 120 -4.79 -9.84 1.56
CA VAL A 120 -4.07 -8.67 2.06
C VAL A 120 -4.24 -7.51 1.09
N LEU A 121 -4.58 -6.36 1.64
CA LEU A 121 -4.57 -5.07 0.98
C LEU A 121 -3.32 -4.31 1.43
N MET A 122 -2.54 -3.82 0.51
CA MET A 122 -1.44 -2.90 0.78
C MET A 122 -1.77 -1.53 0.22
N ALA A 123 -1.50 -0.49 0.98
CA ALA A 123 -1.73 0.90 0.57
C ALA A 123 -0.65 1.83 1.13
N ASP A 124 -0.37 2.91 0.40
CA ASP A 124 0.49 4.00 0.85
C ASP A 124 -0.35 5.16 1.38
N CYS A 125 0.23 5.96 2.28
CA CYS A 125 -0.44 7.12 2.89
C CYS A 125 -0.37 8.41 2.05
N ASN A 126 0.30 8.39 0.91
CA ASN A 126 0.57 9.58 0.10
C ASN A 126 -0.51 9.90 -0.94
N ASN A 127 -1.59 9.14 -0.99
CA ASN A 127 -2.70 9.37 -1.90
C ASN A 127 -3.91 9.92 -1.15
N VAL A 128 -4.49 11.01 -1.67
CA VAL A 128 -5.77 11.54 -1.21
C VAL A 128 -6.84 11.12 -2.21
N MET A 129 -7.65 10.16 -1.82
CA MET A 129 -8.71 9.61 -2.68
C MET A 129 -9.90 9.15 -1.84
N ASN A 130 -11.06 9.08 -2.48
CA ASN A 130 -12.28 8.54 -1.90
C ASN A 130 -12.58 7.19 -2.56
N ILE A 131 -11.92 6.15 -2.09
CA ILE A 131 -12.00 4.79 -2.63
C ILE A 131 -12.79 3.86 -1.70
N ASN A 132 -13.68 3.06 -2.28
CA ASN A 132 -14.35 1.97 -1.58
C ASN A 132 -13.57 0.67 -1.78
N TYR A 133 -12.91 0.19 -0.74
CA TYR A 133 -12.12 -1.04 -0.79
C TYR A 133 -12.97 -2.32 -0.88
N SER A 134 -14.24 -2.31 -0.47
CA SER A 134 -15.13 -3.44 -0.73
C SER A 134 -15.38 -3.62 -2.23
N SER A 135 -15.58 -2.53 -2.97
CA SER A 135 -15.74 -2.58 -4.43
C SER A 135 -14.47 -3.06 -5.13
N LEU A 136 -13.30 -2.65 -4.64
CA LEU A 136 -12.02 -3.17 -5.12
C LEU A 136 -11.89 -4.68 -4.88
N PHE A 137 -12.26 -5.14 -3.69
CA PHE A 137 -12.23 -6.56 -3.33
C PHE A 137 -13.16 -7.38 -4.22
N ASP A 138 -14.42 -6.93 -4.41
CA ASP A 138 -15.38 -7.56 -5.30
C ASP A 138 -14.87 -7.65 -6.75
N ALA A 139 -14.25 -6.59 -7.25
CA ALA A 139 -13.66 -6.56 -8.58
C ALA A 139 -12.48 -7.54 -8.69
N HIS A 140 -11.64 -7.64 -7.65
CA HIS A 140 -10.54 -8.60 -7.59
C HIS A 140 -11.05 -10.05 -7.66
N GLU A 141 -12.04 -10.40 -6.85
CA GLU A 141 -12.62 -11.75 -6.88
C GLU A 141 -13.27 -12.08 -8.22
N LYS A 142 -14.08 -11.17 -8.78
CA LYS A 142 -14.74 -11.36 -10.08
C LYS A 142 -13.77 -11.55 -11.23
N SER A 143 -12.65 -10.82 -11.22
CA SER A 143 -11.64 -10.94 -12.28
C SER A 143 -10.86 -12.25 -12.24
N GLY A 144 -10.83 -12.91 -11.07
CA GLY A 144 -9.96 -14.06 -10.82
C GLY A 144 -8.48 -13.72 -10.97
N ALA A 145 -8.11 -12.46 -10.72
CA ALA A 145 -6.73 -12.01 -10.75
C ALA A 145 -5.94 -12.54 -9.55
N ASP A 146 -4.64 -12.75 -9.74
CA ASP A 146 -3.72 -13.03 -8.64
C ASP A 146 -3.40 -11.75 -7.86
N ILE A 147 -3.25 -10.63 -8.58
CA ILE A 147 -2.98 -9.30 -8.05
C ILE A 147 -3.89 -8.29 -8.75
N THR A 148 -4.54 -7.42 -7.99
CA THR A 148 -5.22 -6.23 -8.55
C THR A 148 -4.55 -4.98 -8.01
N ILE A 149 -4.16 -4.07 -8.91
CA ILE A 149 -3.47 -2.83 -8.59
C ILE A 149 -4.39 -1.65 -8.93
N VAL A 150 -4.58 -0.77 -7.97
CA VAL A 150 -5.33 0.47 -8.19
C VAL A 150 -4.48 1.45 -8.96
N GLY A 151 -5.02 1.99 -10.02
CA GLY A 151 -4.39 3.01 -10.84
C GLY A 151 -5.31 4.18 -11.16
N VAL A 152 -4.70 5.28 -11.56
CA VAL A 152 -5.37 6.49 -12.01
C VAL A 152 -4.79 6.98 -13.32
N LYS A 153 -5.63 7.56 -14.17
CA LYS A 153 -5.23 8.26 -15.39
C LYS A 153 -5.08 9.72 -15.07
N SER A 154 -3.84 10.17 -15.01
CA SER A 154 -3.50 11.56 -14.68
C SER A 154 -2.09 11.88 -15.16
N LYS A 155 -1.69 13.13 -15.03
CA LYS A 155 -0.29 13.50 -15.21
C LYS A 155 0.55 12.91 -14.10
N MET A 156 1.72 12.36 -14.47
CA MET A 156 2.65 11.82 -13.49
C MET A 156 3.06 12.88 -12.47
N PRO A 157 2.97 12.56 -11.17
CA PRO A 157 3.53 13.44 -10.16
C PRO A 157 5.06 13.53 -10.33
N LYS A 158 5.57 14.76 -10.25
CA LYS A 158 7.02 14.98 -10.28
C LYS A 158 7.65 14.62 -8.95
N ASN A 159 8.91 14.16 -8.98
CA ASN A 159 9.71 13.81 -7.79
C ASN A 159 9.20 12.60 -6.96
N ILE A 160 8.36 11.75 -7.54
CA ILE A 160 8.03 10.46 -6.96
C ILE A 160 8.68 9.38 -7.82
N GLY A 161 9.61 8.63 -7.25
CA GLY A 161 10.28 7.54 -7.95
C GLY A 161 9.57 6.20 -7.76
N SER A 162 9.91 5.23 -8.62
CA SER A 162 9.40 3.86 -8.58
C SER A 162 7.88 3.72 -8.76
N VAL A 163 7.29 4.56 -9.60
CA VAL A 163 5.86 4.50 -9.96
C VAL A 163 5.67 3.56 -11.14
N LEU A 164 4.84 2.54 -10.95
CA LEU A 164 4.44 1.63 -12.02
C LEU A 164 3.45 2.31 -12.97
N CYS A 165 3.78 2.31 -14.26
CA CYS A 165 2.89 2.74 -15.33
C CYS A 165 2.35 1.51 -16.06
N PHE A 166 1.07 1.52 -16.37
CA PHE A 166 0.38 0.46 -17.10
C PHE A 166 0.34 0.83 -18.58
N ASP A 167 1.34 0.36 -19.33
CA ASP A 167 1.53 0.76 -20.74
C ASP A 167 0.52 0.08 -21.67
N LYS A 168 0.10 -1.14 -21.32
CA LYS A 168 -0.92 -1.88 -22.07
C LYS A 168 -1.84 -2.61 -21.11
N VAL A 169 -3.13 -2.27 -21.16
CA VAL A 169 -4.20 -2.90 -20.39
C VAL A 169 -5.28 -3.38 -21.34
N GLU A 170 -5.68 -4.64 -21.20
CA GLU A 170 -6.76 -5.23 -22.00
C GLU A 170 -8.14 -4.77 -21.53
N ALA A 171 -9.18 -5.05 -22.33
CA ALA A 171 -10.55 -4.62 -22.04
C ALA A 171 -11.12 -5.22 -20.75
N ASP A 172 -10.62 -6.39 -20.33
CA ASP A 172 -10.98 -7.04 -19.06
C ASP A 172 -10.21 -6.49 -17.85
N GLY A 173 -9.30 -5.54 -18.07
CA GLY A 173 -8.45 -4.93 -17.03
C GLY A 173 -7.10 -5.62 -16.83
N ARG A 174 -6.78 -6.68 -17.58
CA ARG A 174 -5.49 -7.36 -17.47
C ARG A 174 -4.35 -6.47 -17.94
N ILE A 175 -3.33 -6.33 -17.13
CA ILE A 175 -2.13 -5.57 -17.48
C ILE A 175 -1.17 -6.50 -18.24
N MET A 176 -0.80 -6.10 -19.43
CA MET A 176 0.09 -6.88 -20.33
C MET A 176 1.50 -6.31 -20.36
N GLU A 177 1.64 -4.99 -20.22
CA GLU A 177 2.92 -4.30 -20.25
C GLU A 177 2.96 -3.21 -19.18
N MET A 178 4.10 -3.10 -18.51
CA MET A 178 4.37 -2.12 -17.47
C MET A 178 5.75 -1.51 -17.66
N SER A 179 5.87 -0.24 -17.30
CA SER A 179 7.15 0.46 -17.14
C SER A 179 7.25 1.15 -15.79
N LEU A 180 8.42 1.66 -15.45
CA LEU A 180 8.64 2.47 -14.26
C LEU A 180 8.98 3.90 -14.66
N ASP A 181 8.43 4.85 -13.90
CA ASP A 181 8.84 6.25 -13.91
C ASP A 181 8.81 6.86 -15.34
N ARG A 182 7.69 6.66 -16.06
CA ARG A 182 7.54 7.19 -17.40
C ARG A 182 7.56 8.70 -17.38
N ASP A 183 8.58 9.29 -17.98
CA ASP A 183 8.65 10.73 -18.19
C ASP A 183 7.72 11.11 -19.35
N SER A 184 6.59 11.73 -19.01
CA SER A 184 5.57 12.16 -19.97
C SER A 184 4.85 13.36 -19.45
N ASP A 185 4.72 14.39 -20.30
CA ASP A 185 3.84 15.54 -20.04
C ASP A 185 2.35 15.22 -20.28
N GLU A 186 2.06 14.07 -20.88
CA GLU A 186 0.70 13.58 -21.14
C GLU A 186 0.16 12.79 -19.94
N GLU A 187 -1.14 12.57 -19.94
CA GLU A 187 -1.78 11.66 -18.97
C GLU A 187 -1.31 10.24 -19.21
N VAL A 188 -0.96 9.56 -18.13
CA VAL A 188 -0.59 8.14 -18.12
C VAL A 188 -1.45 7.39 -17.11
N PHE A 189 -1.64 6.12 -17.34
CA PHE A 189 -2.31 5.24 -16.37
C PHE A 189 -1.24 4.66 -15.45
N TYR A 190 -1.22 5.08 -14.18
CA TYR A 190 -0.20 4.67 -13.24
C TYR A 190 -0.76 4.20 -11.90
N SER A 191 0.03 3.42 -11.18
CA SER A 191 -0.31 2.84 -9.90
C SER A 191 -0.31 3.86 -8.77
N CYS A 192 -1.34 3.80 -7.92
CA CYS A 192 -1.38 4.49 -6.62
C CYS A 192 -0.68 3.70 -5.50
N ASN A 193 0.06 2.64 -5.80
CA ASN A 193 0.64 1.72 -4.81
C ASN A 193 -0.41 1.13 -3.83
N ILE A 194 -1.62 0.97 -4.31
CA ILE A 194 -2.68 0.25 -3.62
C ILE A 194 -2.90 -1.04 -4.37
N MET A 195 -2.77 -2.18 -3.67
CA MET A 195 -2.93 -3.48 -4.31
C MET A 195 -3.49 -4.53 -3.37
N ILE A 196 -4.25 -5.45 -3.94
CA ILE A 196 -4.86 -6.57 -3.24
C ILE A 196 -4.43 -7.89 -3.88
N MET A 197 -4.16 -8.86 -3.02
CA MET A 197 -3.81 -10.23 -3.42
C MET A 197 -4.09 -11.20 -2.30
N LYS A 198 -4.02 -12.50 -2.58
CA LYS A 198 -4.04 -13.52 -1.52
C LYS A 198 -2.81 -13.36 -0.63
N LYS A 199 -3.03 -13.45 0.67
CA LYS A 199 -1.98 -13.34 1.70
C LYS A 199 -0.83 -14.33 1.45
N TYR A 200 -1.15 -15.60 1.19
CA TYR A 200 -0.17 -16.63 0.88
C TYR A 200 0.72 -16.28 -0.32
N LEU A 201 0.15 -15.67 -1.37
CA LEU A 201 0.92 -15.22 -2.53
C LEU A 201 1.94 -14.16 -2.13
N LEU A 202 1.52 -13.14 -1.38
CA LEU A 202 2.44 -12.10 -0.90
C LEU A 202 3.56 -12.69 -0.05
N GLU A 203 3.23 -13.57 0.91
CA GLU A 203 4.21 -14.23 1.76
C GLU A 203 5.26 -14.98 0.95
N THR A 204 4.82 -15.77 -0.04
CA THR A 204 5.72 -16.54 -0.92
C THR A 204 6.62 -15.64 -1.75
N LEU A 205 6.05 -14.58 -2.37
CA LEU A 205 6.81 -13.64 -3.19
C LEU A 205 7.86 -12.89 -2.36
N ILE A 206 7.49 -12.43 -1.17
CA ILE A 206 8.39 -11.69 -0.26
C ILE A 206 9.51 -12.57 0.26
N GLN A 207 9.22 -13.79 0.71
CA GLN A 207 10.24 -14.73 1.18
C GLN A 207 11.25 -15.06 0.07
N THR A 208 10.76 -15.29 -1.15
CA THR A 208 11.59 -15.56 -2.32
C THR A 208 12.49 -14.38 -2.66
N ALA A 209 11.92 -13.18 -2.74
CA ALA A 209 12.68 -11.96 -3.05
C ALA A 209 13.72 -11.62 -1.97
N HIS A 210 13.34 -11.73 -0.69
CA HIS A 210 14.25 -11.49 0.42
C HIS A 210 15.42 -12.48 0.42
N SER A 211 15.18 -13.77 0.15
CA SER A 211 16.25 -14.80 0.06
C SER A 211 17.25 -14.54 -1.07
N LYS A 212 16.85 -13.78 -2.10
CA LYS A 212 17.68 -13.37 -3.23
C LYS A 212 18.32 -12.00 -3.05
N ASN A 213 18.09 -11.33 -1.92
CA ASN A 213 18.50 -9.94 -1.65
C ASN A 213 17.95 -8.94 -2.69
N GLU A 214 16.75 -9.19 -3.18
CA GLU A 214 16.06 -8.27 -4.10
C GLU A 214 15.51 -7.07 -3.32
N ILE A 215 15.61 -5.87 -3.89
CA ILE A 215 15.32 -4.61 -3.19
C ILE A 215 14.15 -3.83 -3.78
N SER A 216 13.81 -4.05 -5.05
CA SER A 216 12.75 -3.32 -5.71
C SER A 216 11.46 -4.12 -5.75
N TYR A 217 10.50 -3.72 -4.92
CA TYR A 217 9.17 -4.33 -4.91
C TYR A 217 8.51 -4.29 -6.29
N GLN A 218 8.56 -3.14 -6.96
CA GLN A 218 7.95 -2.96 -8.27
C GLN A 218 8.60 -3.84 -9.35
N ARG A 219 9.94 -3.86 -9.43
CA ARG A 219 10.67 -4.66 -10.44
C ARG A 219 10.64 -6.15 -10.11
N ASN A 220 11.01 -6.50 -8.88
CA ASN A 220 11.29 -7.89 -8.52
C ASN A 220 10.01 -8.67 -8.15
N ILE A 221 8.97 -8.00 -7.63
CA ILE A 221 7.71 -8.66 -7.28
C ILE A 221 6.67 -8.52 -8.39
N ILE A 222 6.42 -7.30 -8.88
CA ILE A 222 5.30 -7.06 -9.80
C ILE A 222 5.72 -7.30 -11.26
N MET A 223 6.68 -6.53 -11.77
CA MET A 223 7.05 -6.59 -13.19
C MET A 223 7.62 -7.96 -13.60
N SER A 224 8.46 -8.55 -12.76
CA SER A 224 9.06 -9.86 -13.04
C SER A 224 8.03 -10.99 -13.17
N ASN A 225 6.88 -10.84 -12.52
CA ASN A 225 5.82 -11.83 -12.50
C ASN A 225 4.66 -11.55 -13.49
N ILE A 226 4.73 -10.50 -14.30
CA ILE A 226 3.64 -10.10 -15.21
C ILE A 226 3.23 -11.22 -16.19
N LYS A 227 4.15 -12.11 -16.55
CA LYS A 227 3.88 -13.25 -17.44
C LYS A 227 3.33 -14.48 -16.71
N ASN A 228 3.63 -14.61 -15.42
CA ASN A 228 3.32 -15.78 -14.61
C ASN A 228 2.06 -15.61 -13.78
N LEU A 229 1.74 -14.36 -13.40
CA LEU A 229 0.59 -13.99 -12.59
C LEU A 229 -0.41 -13.19 -13.43
N LYS A 230 -1.68 -13.38 -13.13
CA LYS A 230 -2.76 -12.57 -13.68
C LYS A 230 -2.87 -11.27 -12.88
N ILE A 231 -2.32 -10.18 -13.43
CA ILE A 231 -2.29 -8.87 -12.79
C ILE A 231 -3.30 -7.96 -13.48
N HIS A 232 -4.23 -7.39 -12.71
CA HIS A 232 -5.29 -6.51 -13.19
C HIS A 232 -5.13 -5.09 -12.67
N ALA A 233 -5.51 -4.12 -13.49
CA ALA A 233 -5.68 -2.72 -13.09
C ALA A 233 -7.13 -2.48 -12.63
N TYR A 234 -7.28 -1.78 -11.52
CA TYR A 234 -8.54 -1.20 -11.09
C TYR A 234 -8.49 0.31 -11.30
N ASP A 235 -9.29 0.82 -12.23
CA ASP A 235 -9.31 2.24 -12.58
C ASP A 235 -10.09 3.05 -11.51
N ALA A 236 -9.36 3.82 -10.73
CA ALA A 236 -9.89 4.68 -9.67
C ALA A 236 -9.77 6.17 -10.02
N THR A 237 -9.67 6.52 -11.31
CA THR A 237 -9.48 7.92 -11.75
C THR A 237 -10.56 8.85 -11.19
N ASN A 238 -11.81 8.40 -11.12
CA ASN A 238 -12.93 9.18 -10.57
C ASN A 238 -12.91 9.33 -9.04
N CYS A 239 -12.06 8.56 -8.34
CA CYS A 239 -11.93 8.58 -6.88
C CYS A 239 -10.73 9.42 -6.42
N PHE A 240 -9.87 9.80 -7.35
CA PHE A 240 -8.59 10.45 -7.08
C PHE A 240 -8.75 11.97 -6.94
N VAL A 241 -8.10 12.54 -5.94
CA VAL A 241 -8.10 13.97 -5.65
C VAL A 241 -6.68 14.55 -5.81
N GLY A 242 -5.63 13.77 -5.46
CA GLY A 242 -4.25 14.19 -5.53
C GLY A 242 -3.30 13.28 -4.77
#